data_fdc6f4aa750eaccf0cc17b3645662478
#
_entry.id   fdc6f4aa750eaccf0cc17b3645662478
#
_cell.length_a   1.000
_cell.length_b   1.000
_cell.length_c   1.000
_cell.angle_alpha   90.00
_cell.angle_beta   90.00
_cell.angle_gamma   90.00
#
_symmetry.space_group_name_H-M   'P 1'
#
loop_
_entity.id
_entity.type
_entity.pdbx_description
1 polymer ?
#
loop_
_entity_poly.entity_id
_entity_poly.type
_entity_poly.pdbx_seq_one_letter_code
_entity_poly.pdbx_strand_id
1 'polypeptide(L)'
;MHKANKSDKQRILYAPSWRSYLVGENVNGDWKALDKKFLSSRYYMETKAFLESDVLYKMLEKQECMLDVKVHPIFQKYADNFIGSNDRIHLKSSINEEDYSLMITDFSSYMFDFLYLGTAIFSFIPDYQEFKCGMNGYRNVDFMTKIDEEEIAKTSDEIINKIEKFFMTGKGMLYDVHFWKNDICNSTELIYQKMTNQPCEH
;
A
#
# COMPACT_ATOMS: atom_id res chain seq x y z
N MET A 1 13.77 21.25 -2.63
CA MET A 1 12.38 20.85 -2.98
C MET A 1 12.34 20.51 -4.47
N HIS A 2 12.52 19.25 -4.83
CA HIS A 2 12.19 18.80 -6.17
C HIS A 2 10.66 18.76 -6.26
N LYS A 3 10.05 19.82 -6.82
CA LYS A 3 8.69 19.73 -7.34
C LYS A 3 8.74 18.77 -8.53
N ALA A 4 8.53 17.47 -8.29
CA ALA A 4 8.17 16.59 -9.37
C ALA A 4 6.93 17.20 -10.03
N ASN A 5 7.02 17.46 -11.33
CA ASN A 5 5.89 17.91 -12.12
C ASN A 5 4.77 16.89 -11.96
N LYS A 6 3.71 17.29 -11.26
CA LYS A 6 2.55 16.46 -10.90
C LYS A 6 1.67 16.09 -12.10
N SER A 7 2.05 16.50 -13.33
CA SER A 7 1.14 16.49 -14.49
C SER A 7 1.14 15.21 -15.34
N ASP A 8 2.11 14.30 -15.17
CA ASP A 8 2.22 13.15 -16.08
C ASP A 8 2.05 11.76 -15.45
N LYS A 9 1.87 11.69 -14.11
CA LYS A 9 1.74 10.41 -13.42
C LYS A 9 0.26 10.00 -13.31
N GLN A 10 -0.22 9.28 -14.30
CA GLN A 10 -1.58 8.74 -14.31
C GLN A 10 -1.59 7.26 -13.90
N ARG A 11 -0.85 6.94 -12.82
CA ARG A 11 -0.77 5.57 -12.30
C ARG A 11 -1.01 5.51 -10.80
N ILE A 12 -1.80 4.52 -10.42
CA ILE A 12 -2.06 4.12 -9.03
C ILE A 12 -1.42 2.75 -8.81
N LEU A 13 -0.75 2.57 -7.68
CA LEU A 13 -0.27 1.25 -7.25
C LEU A 13 -1.17 0.69 -6.15
N TYR A 14 -1.60 -0.56 -6.29
CA TYR A 14 -2.13 -1.36 -5.19
C TYR A 14 -1.13 -2.45 -4.82
N ALA A 15 -0.54 -2.37 -3.64
CA ALA A 15 0.49 -3.29 -3.17
C ALA A 15 0.21 -3.73 -1.73
N PRO A 16 -0.71 -4.70 -1.53
CA PRO A 16 -1.01 -5.23 -0.20
C PRO A 16 0.08 -6.17 0.30
N SER A 17 0.27 -6.22 1.62
CA SER A 17 1.11 -7.21 2.28
C SER A 17 0.48 -8.60 2.27
N TRP A 18 1.27 -9.60 2.58
CA TRP A 18 0.77 -10.94 2.82
C TRP A 18 0.06 -11.06 4.17
N ARG A 19 -0.67 -12.16 4.34
CA ARG A 19 -1.42 -12.48 5.56
C ARG A 19 -0.91 -13.80 6.13
N SER A 20 -0.18 -13.73 7.24
CA SER A 20 0.41 -14.94 7.86
C SER A 20 -0.65 -15.98 8.22
N TYR A 21 -1.83 -15.55 8.67
CA TYR A 21 -2.93 -16.44 9.02
C TYR A 21 -3.64 -17.09 7.83
N LEU A 22 -3.34 -16.66 6.59
CA LEU A 22 -3.87 -17.23 5.34
C LEU A 22 -2.86 -18.15 4.63
N VAL A 23 -1.72 -18.40 5.24
CA VAL A 23 -0.70 -19.32 4.71
C VAL A 23 -0.49 -20.48 5.66
N GLY A 24 -0.11 -21.63 5.09
CA GLY A 24 0.24 -22.84 5.83
C GLY A 24 1.71 -22.83 6.29
N GLU A 25 2.19 -24.03 6.60
CA GLU A 25 3.58 -24.20 6.99
C GLU A 25 4.54 -23.89 5.84
N ASN A 26 5.73 -23.42 6.21
CA ASN A 26 6.83 -23.29 5.27
C ASN A 26 7.48 -24.67 5.06
N VAL A 27 7.44 -25.15 3.83
CA VAL A 27 8.06 -26.41 3.45
C VAL A 27 9.21 -26.10 2.50
N ASN A 28 10.45 -26.31 2.96
CA ASN A 28 11.67 -26.07 2.19
C ASN A 28 11.82 -24.61 1.65
N GLY A 29 11.38 -23.63 2.42
CA GLY A 29 11.45 -22.23 2.01
C GLY A 29 10.25 -21.75 1.19
N ASP A 30 9.31 -22.65 0.85
CA ASP A 30 8.11 -22.34 0.09
C ASP A 30 6.88 -22.24 1.00
N TRP A 31 6.26 -21.07 1.01
CA TRP A 31 5.02 -20.81 1.74
C TRP A 31 3.82 -21.09 0.83
N LYS A 32 2.91 -21.94 1.29
CA LYS A 32 1.70 -22.25 0.54
C LYS A 32 0.49 -21.57 1.17
N ALA A 33 -0.26 -20.83 0.35
CA ALA A 33 -1.53 -20.29 0.80
C ALA A 33 -2.53 -21.41 1.11
N LEU A 34 -3.35 -21.20 2.16
CA LEU A 34 -4.44 -22.08 2.54
C LEU A 34 -5.66 -21.78 1.66
N ASP A 35 -5.77 -22.45 0.50
CA ASP A 35 -6.71 -22.12 -0.57
C ASP A 35 -8.14 -21.82 -0.11
N LYS A 36 -8.75 -22.75 0.63
CA LYS A 36 -10.12 -22.59 1.10
C LYS A 36 -10.26 -21.40 2.04
N LYS A 37 -9.31 -21.22 2.96
CA LYS A 37 -9.30 -20.13 3.94
C LYS A 37 -9.02 -18.80 3.26
N PHE A 38 -8.12 -18.77 2.28
CA PHE A 38 -7.80 -17.58 1.50
C PHE A 38 -9.01 -17.10 0.70
N LEU A 39 -9.62 -17.97 -0.11
CA LEU A 39 -10.75 -17.62 -0.99
C LEU A 39 -12.02 -17.22 -0.22
N SER A 40 -12.18 -17.67 1.04
CA SER A 40 -13.28 -17.27 1.91
C SER A 40 -12.94 -16.11 2.84
N SER A 41 -11.72 -15.60 2.80
CA SER A 41 -11.31 -14.50 3.66
C SER A 41 -11.90 -13.16 3.23
N ARG A 42 -12.15 -12.29 4.21
CA ARG A 42 -12.56 -10.92 3.94
C ARG A 42 -11.51 -10.17 3.11
N TYR A 43 -10.23 -10.42 3.38
CA TYR A 43 -9.12 -9.90 2.59
C TYR A 43 -9.29 -10.19 1.10
N TYR A 44 -9.53 -11.46 0.73
CA TYR A 44 -9.71 -11.84 -0.68
C TYR A 44 -10.99 -11.24 -1.29
N MET A 45 -12.12 -11.39 -0.58
CA MET A 45 -13.42 -10.94 -1.11
C MET A 45 -13.46 -9.43 -1.37
N GLU A 46 -12.98 -8.61 -0.44
CA GLU A 46 -12.98 -7.16 -0.60
C GLU A 46 -11.94 -6.70 -1.63
N THR A 47 -10.75 -7.34 -1.68
CA THR A 47 -9.75 -7.07 -2.71
C THR A 47 -10.31 -7.37 -4.11
N LYS A 48 -10.98 -8.51 -4.26
CA LYS A 48 -11.62 -8.89 -5.52
C LYS A 48 -12.73 -7.91 -5.89
N ALA A 49 -13.62 -7.58 -4.96
CA ALA A 49 -14.69 -6.62 -5.18
C ALA A 49 -14.15 -5.24 -5.59
N PHE A 50 -13.04 -4.80 -4.98
CA PHE A 50 -12.36 -3.55 -5.37
C PHE A 50 -11.86 -3.60 -6.81
N LEU A 51 -11.11 -4.66 -7.19
CA LEU A 51 -10.47 -4.77 -8.49
C LEU A 51 -11.45 -5.12 -9.64
N GLU A 52 -12.60 -5.71 -9.33
CA GLU A 52 -13.66 -6.02 -10.31
C GLU A 52 -14.75 -4.93 -10.37
N SER A 53 -14.63 -3.82 -9.63
CA SER A 53 -15.64 -2.78 -9.55
C SER A 53 -15.79 -2.01 -10.86
N ASP A 54 -17.00 -1.99 -11.42
CA ASP A 54 -17.36 -1.15 -12.58
C ASP A 54 -17.21 0.35 -12.27
N VAL A 55 -17.43 0.75 -11.01
CA VAL A 55 -17.27 2.14 -10.58
C VAL A 55 -15.81 2.55 -10.66
N LEU A 56 -14.92 1.70 -10.16
CA LEU A 56 -13.47 1.92 -10.27
C LEU A 56 -13.04 1.99 -11.73
N TYR A 57 -13.50 1.04 -12.57
CA TYR A 57 -13.15 1.03 -13.99
C TYR A 57 -13.52 2.33 -14.69
N LYS A 58 -14.77 2.76 -14.58
CA LYS A 58 -15.27 4.01 -15.19
C LYS A 58 -14.50 5.23 -14.69
N MET A 59 -14.11 5.22 -13.43
CA MET A 59 -13.29 6.28 -12.84
C MET A 59 -11.90 6.32 -13.45
N LEU A 60 -11.22 5.16 -13.54
CA LEU A 60 -9.91 5.04 -14.16
C LEU A 60 -9.94 5.45 -15.65
N GLU A 61 -10.98 5.03 -16.37
CA GLU A 61 -11.20 5.42 -17.77
C GLU A 61 -11.37 6.95 -17.92
N LYS A 62 -12.25 7.54 -17.13
CA LYS A 62 -12.51 8.99 -17.14
C LYS A 62 -11.27 9.82 -16.82
N GLN A 63 -10.41 9.33 -15.96
CA GLN A 63 -9.18 10.01 -15.54
C GLN A 63 -7.95 9.61 -16.38
N GLU A 64 -8.13 8.79 -17.42
CA GLU A 64 -7.04 8.21 -18.22
C GLU A 64 -5.96 7.55 -17.38
N CYS A 65 -6.35 6.97 -16.23
CA CYS A 65 -5.47 6.44 -15.21
C CYS A 65 -5.36 4.92 -15.31
N MET A 66 -4.21 4.38 -14.91
CA MET A 66 -3.96 2.94 -14.82
C MET A 66 -3.80 2.54 -13.35
N LEU A 67 -4.29 1.37 -12.98
CA LEU A 67 -4.07 0.75 -11.68
C LEU A 67 -3.15 -0.46 -11.85
N ASP A 68 -1.96 -0.36 -11.32
CA ASP A 68 -1.02 -1.48 -11.26
C ASP A 68 -1.17 -2.23 -9.93
N VAL A 69 -1.22 -3.53 -10.00
CA VAL A 69 -1.40 -4.41 -8.83
C VAL A 69 -0.14 -5.25 -8.64
N LYS A 70 0.48 -5.12 -7.47
CA LYS A 70 1.65 -5.92 -7.09
C LYS A 70 1.28 -6.84 -5.94
N VAL A 71 0.86 -8.04 -6.28
CA VAL A 71 0.51 -9.07 -5.30
C VAL A 71 1.77 -9.64 -4.66
N HIS A 72 1.73 -9.88 -3.35
CA HIS A 72 2.83 -10.54 -2.65
C HIS A 72 3.10 -11.94 -3.25
N PRO A 73 4.36 -12.37 -3.43
CA PRO A 73 4.72 -13.63 -4.12
C PRO A 73 3.96 -14.86 -3.62
N ILE A 74 3.69 -14.95 -2.32
CA ILE A 74 2.92 -16.07 -1.71
C ILE A 74 1.52 -16.20 -2.30
N PHE A 75 0.90 -15.10 -2.73
CA PHE A 75 -0.44 -15.09 -3.31
C PHE A 75 -0.44 -14.96 -4.84
N GLN A 76 0.72 -15.05 -5.48
CA GLN A 76 0.87 -14.89 -6.92
C GLN A 76 -0.01 -15.86 -7.71
N LYS A 77 -0.22 -17.08 -7.22
CA LYS A 77 -1.10 -18.07 -7.87
C LYS A 77 -2.58 -17.65 -7.95
N TYR A 78 -2.99 -16.67 -7.15
CA TYR A 78 -4.34 -16.11 -7.18
C TYR A 78 -4.40 -14.78 -7.94
N ALA A 79 -3.28 -14.29 -8.44
CA ALA A 79 -3.20 -12.99 -9.08
C ALA A 79 -4.22 -12.83 -10.20
N ASP A 80 -4.34 -13.84 -11.07
CA ASP A 80 -5.31 -13.83 -12.17
C ASP A 80 -6.77 -13.87 -11.70
N ASN A 81 -7.02 -14.37 -10.47
CA ASN A 81 -8.36 -14.40 -9.91
C ASN A 81 -8.83 -13.03 -9.38
N PHE A 82 -7.90 -12.09 -9.16
CA PHE A 82 -8.22 -10.73 -8.71
C PHE A 82 -8.56 -9.79 -9.84
N ILE A 83 -8.07 -10.08 -11.03
CA ILE A 83 -8.17 -9.18 -12.17
C ILE A 83 -9.04 -9.83 -13.23
N GLY A 84 -10.20 -9.21 -13.47
CA GLY A 84 -11.03 -9.53 -14.62
C GLY A 84 -10.41 -9.06 -15.94
N SER A 85 -11.17 -9.08 -17.02
CA SER A 85 -10.76 -8.62 -18.36
C SER A 85 -10.69 -7.09 -18.48
N ASN A 86 -10.16 -6.41 -17.47
CA ASN A 86 -10.10 -4.96 -17.39
C ASN A 86 -8.75 -4.47 -17.91
N ASP A 87 -8.76 -3.68 -18.98
CA ASP A 87 -7.58 -3.13 -19.64
C ASP A 87 -6.94 -1.94 -18.92
N ARG A 88 -7.53 -1.46 -17.81
CA ARG A 88 -6.99 -0.40 -16.96
C ARG A 88 -6.32 -0.92 -15.69
N ILE A 89 -6.40 -2.23 -15.43
CA ILE A 89 -5.83 -2.86 -14.23
C ILE A 89 -4.81 -3.92 -14.65
N HIS A 90 -3.57 -3.77 -14.22
CA HIS A 90 -2.47 -4.63 -14.64
C HIS A 90 -1.73 -5.27 -13.47
N LEU A 91 -1.42 -6.55 -13.61
CA LEU A 91 -0.47 -7.20 -12.70
C LEU A 91 0.97 -6.77 -13.02
N LYS A 92 1.74 -6.46 -11.99
CA LYS A 92 3.15 -6.10 -12.10
C LYS A 92 4.02 -6.99 -11.21
N SER A 93 5.08 -7.52 -11.77
CA SER A 93 6.15 -8.21 -11.03
C SER A 93 7.18 -7.23 -10.48
N SER A 94 7.49 -6.18 -11.24
CA SER A 94 8.39 -5.11 -10.88
C SER A 94 7.73 -3.76 -11.12
N ILE A 95 8.10 -2.77 -10.32
CA ILE A 95 7.62 -1.39 -10.41
C ILE A 95 8.81 -0.43 -10.26
N ASN A 96 8.61 0.79 -10.75
CA ASN A 96 9.46 1.93 -10.43
C ASN A 96 8.58 2.90 -9.61
N GLU A 97 8.97 3.18 -8.38
CA GLU A 97 8.19 3.93 -7.40
C GLU A 97 7.86 5.35 -7.87
N GLU A 98 8.72 5.92 -8.69
CA GLU A 98 8.55 7.26 -9.24
C GLU A 98 7.37 7.38 -10.23
N ASP A 99 6.86 6.27 -10.77
CA ASP A 99 5.81 6.27 -11.79
C ASP A 99 4.40 6.50 -11.21
N TYR A 100 4.25 6.51 -9.89
CA TYR A 100 2.95 6.51 -9.24
C TYR A 100 2.60 7.84 -8.56
N SER A 101 1.35 8.26 -8.72
CA SER A 101 0.77 9.43 -8.03
C SER A 101 0.08 9.05 -6.72
N LEU A 102 -0.38 7.81 -6.61
CA LEU A 102 -1.05 7.26 -5.45
C LEU A 102 -0.61 5.82 -5.21
N MET A 103 -0.33 5.48 -3.96
CA MET A 103 -0.17 4.10 -3.50
C MET A 103 -1.32 3.72 -2.57
N ILE A 104 -1.91 2.56 -2.81
CA ILE A 104 -2.86 1.91 -1.92
C ILE A 104 -2.16 0.71 -1.32
N THR A 105 -2.08 0.66 -0.01
CA THR A 105 -1.41 -0.42 0.71
C THR A 105 -2.09 -0.66 2.06
N ASP A 106 -1.51 -1.52 2.87
CA ASP A 106 -2.00 -1.81 4.21
C ASP A 106 -0.96 -1.39 5.28
N PHE A 107 -0.36 -2.33 5.98
CA PHE A 107 0.69 -2.13 6.98
C PHE A 107 2.10 -2.44 6.45
N SER A 108 2.30 -2.38 5.15
CA SER A 108 3.59 -2.63 4.51
C SER A 108 4.57 -1.50 4.77
N SER A 109 5.78 -1.83 5.23
CA SER A 109 6.88 -0.85 5.31
C SER A 109 7.27 -0.25 3.96
N TYR A 110 6.86 -0.89 2.86
CA TYR A 110 7.08 -0.39 1.50
C TYR A 110 6.45 0.99 1.25
N MET A 111 5.43 1.37 2.02
CA MET A 111 4.84 2.71 1.94
C MET A 111 5.83 3.83 2.25
N PHE A 112 6.89 3.57 3.03
CA PHE A 112 7.87 4.61 3.38
C PHE A 112 8.69 5.08 2.19
N ASP A 113 8.96 4.21 1.21
CA ASP A 113 9.65 4.58 -0.02
C ASP A 113 8.80 5.57 -0.83
N PHE A 114 7.48 5.35 -0.88
CA PHE A 114 6.53 6.25 -1.55
C PHE A 114 6.32 7.57 -0.80
N LEU A 115 6.27 7.52 0.53
CA LEU A 115 6.21 8.73 1.37
C LEU A 115 7.45 9.60 1.15
N TYR A 116 8.62 8.97 1.04
CA TYR A 116 9.87 9.67 0.73
C TYR A 116 9.81 10.43 -0.60
N LEU A 117 9.15 9.85 -1.59
CA LEU A 117 8.93 10.47 -2.91
C LEU A 117 7.78 11.49 -2.92
N GLY A 118 7.08 11.68 -1.80
CA GLY A 118 5.91 12.56 -1.70
C GLY A 118 4.67 12.03 -2.42
N THR A 119 4.61 10.72 -2.67
CA THR A 119 3.45 10.05 -3.26
C THR A 119 2.32 9.99 -2.23
N ALA A 120 1.08 10.25 -2.68
CA ALA A 120 -0.10 10.09 -1.85
C ALA A 120 -0.29 8.61 -1.46
N ILE A 121 -0.77 8.36 -0.22
CA ILE A 121 -1.00 6.99 0.26
C ILE A 121 -2.40 6.87 0.83
N PHE A 122 -3.05 5.72 0.56
CA PHE A 122 -4.24 5.28 1.25
C PHE A 122 -4.02 3.91 1.88
N SER A 123 -4.57 3.73 3.08
CA SER A 123 -4.62 2.44 3.74
C SER A 123 -5.90 1.70 3.39
N PHE A 124 -5.76 0.46 2.86
CA PHE A 124 -6.85 -0.45 2.60
C PHE A 124 -6.61 -1.77 3.32
N ILE A 125 -7.33 -2.01 4.40
CA ILE A 125 -7.16 -3.17 5.29
C ILE A 125 -8.52 -3.85 5.48
N PRO A 126 -8.98 -4.67 4.53
CA PRO A 126 -10.28 -5.34 4.60
C PRO A 126 -10.47 -6.20 5.85
N ASP A 127 -9.39 -6.84 6.28
CA ASP A 127 -9.29 -7.72 7.44
C ASP A 127 -8.76 -6.98 8.69
N TYR A 128 -9.19 -5.73 8.87
CA TYR A 128 -8.69 -4.87 9.96
C TYR A 128 -8.90 -5.47 11.36
N GLN A 129 -9.99 -6.21 11.58
CA GLN A 129 -10.24 -6.85 12.87
C GLN A 129 -9.24 -7.97 13.14
N GLU A 130 -8.96 -8.82 12.16
CA GLU A 130 -7.95 -9.87 12.22
C GLU A 130 -6.57 -9.28 12.48
N PHE A 131 -6.25 -8.17 11.80
CA PHE A 131 -5.02 -7.43 12.03
C PHE A 131 -4.95 -6.89 13.48
N LYS A 132 -6.00 -6.23 13.95
CA LYS A 132 -6.09 -5.64 15.31
C LYS A 132 -5.98 -6.70 16.40
N CYS A 133 -6.49 -7.91 16.16
CA CYS A 133 -6.36 -9.06 17.06
C CYS A 133 -4.99 -9.75 16.99
N GLY A 134 -4.04 -9.25 16.20
CA GLY A 134 -2.70 -9.79 16.10
C GLY A 134 -2.57 -11.08 15.29
N MET A 135 -3.58 -11.47 14.49
CA MET A 135 -3.57 -12.70 13.69
C MET A 135 -2.43 -12.73 12.66
N ASN A 136 -1.92 -11.58 12.25
CA ASN A 136 -0.76 -11.48 11.36
C ASN A 136 0.60 -11.63 12.06
N GLY A 137 0.61 -11.84 13.38
CA GLY A 137 1.83 -11.96 14.16
C GLY A 137 2.60 -10.64 14.34
N TYR A 138 2.10 -9.54 13.81
CA TYR A 138 2.68 -8.21 14.03
C TYR A 138 2.25 -7.72 15.41
N ARG A 139 3.21 -7.25 16.18
CA ARG A 139 2.92 -6.41 17.35
C ARG A 139 2.42 -5.07 16.85
N ASN A 140 1.56 -4.40 17.63
CA ASN A 140 1.17 -3.03 17.35
C ASN A 140 2.42 -2.20 17.07
N VAL A 141 2.57 -1.76 15.82
CA VAL A 141 3.71 -0.93 15.43
C VAL A 141 3.29 0.51 15.71
N ASP A 142 4.12 1.26 16.40
CA ASP A 142 3.81 2.62 16.87
C ASP A 142 3.26 3.56 15.78
N PHE A 143 3.65 3.36 14.52
CA PHE A 143 3.14 4.20 13.43
C PHE A 143 1.69 3.88 13.06
N MET A 144 1.26 2.60 13.18
CA MET A 144 -0.12 2.20 12.91
C MET A 144 -1.09 2.75 13.95
N THR A 145 -0.63 2.96 15.19
CA THR A 145 -1.44 3.59 16.25
C THR A 145 -1.64 5.09 16.04
N LYS A 146 -0.89 5.69 15.11
CA LYS A 146 -1.00 7.12 14.74
C LYS A 146 -1.87 7.36 13.52
N ILE A 147 -2.31 6.31 12.82
CA ILE A 147 -3.27 6.43 11.75
C ILE A 147 -4.66 6.44 12.39
N ASP A 148 -5.43 7.47 12.10
CA ASP A 148 -6.83 7.50 12.53
C ASP A 148 -7.57 6.32 11.89
N GLU A 149 -8.27 5.52 12.71
CA GLU A 149 -8.99 4.35 12.23
C GLU A 149 -10.04 4.69 11.17
N GLU A 150 -10.56 5.92 11.18
CA GLU A 150 -11.50 6.45 10.18
C GLU A 150 -10.83 6.66 8.80
N GLU A 151 -9.51 6.82 8.79
CA GLU A 151 -8.74 6.94 7.54
C GLU A 151 -8.46 5.60 6.87
N ILE A 152 -8.63 4.49 7.57
CA ILE A 152 -8.43 3.14 7.03
C ILE A 152 -9.67 2.69 6.28
N ALA A 153 -9.55 2.45 4.98
CA ALA A 153 -10.60 1.79 4.20
C ALA A 153 -10.67 0.29 4.56
N LYS A 154 -11.86 -0.21 4.84
CA LYS A 154 -12.11 -1.60 5.25
C LYS A 154 -13.00 -2.35 4.24
N THR A 155 -13.55 -1.62 3.29
CA THR A 155 -14.38 -2.17 2.20
C THR A 155 -13.96 -1.63 0.84
N SER A 156 -14.34 -2.34 -0.21
CA SER A 156 -14.12 -1.91 -1.59
C SER A 156 -14.73 -0.54 -1.86
N ASP A 157 -15.93 -0.26 -1.36
CA ASP A 157 -16.60 1.03 -1.56
C ASP A 157 -15.86 2.18 -0.86
N GLU A 158 -15.35 1.95 0.35
CA GLU A 158 -14.60 2.97 1.10
C GLU A 158 -13.32 3.37 0.35
N ILE A 159 -12.56 2.41 -0.17
CA ILE A 159 -11.33 2.73 -0.92
C ILE A 159 -11.63 3.41 -2.26
N ILE A 160 -12.68 3.00 -2.97
CA ILE A 160 -13.12 3.64 -4.22
C ILE A 160 -13.52 5.10 -3.96
N ASN A 161 -14.27 5.38 -2.91
CA ASN A 161 -14.65 6.74 -2.52
C ASN A 161 -13.41 7.61 -2.16
N LYS A 162 -12.39 7.02 -1.54
CA LYS A 162 -11.13 7.72 -1.26
C LYS A 162 -10.36 8.04 -2.56
N ILE A 163 -10.33 7.13 -3.52
CA ILE A 163 -9.71 7.37 -4.84
C ILE A 163 -10.46 8.47 -5.59
N GLU A 164 -11.79 8.48 -5.54
CA GLU A 164 -12.58 9.55 -6.16
C GLU A 164 -12.23 10.93 -5.57
N LYS A 165 -12.18 11.03 -4.25
CA LYS A 165 -11.75 12.26 -3.57
C LYS A 165 -10.33 12.66 -3.95
N PHE A 166 -9.42 11.70 -4.10
CA PHE A 166 -8.05 11.96 -4.54
C PHE A 166 -8.01 12.61 -5.93
N PHE A 167 -8.77 12.09 -6.88
CA PHE A 167 -8.84 12.69 -8.22
C PHE A 167 -9.40 14.12 -8.21
N MET A 168 -10.33 14.42 -7.28
CA MET A 168 -10.88 15.76 -7.14
C MET A 168 -9.94 16.74 -6.45
N THR A 169 -9.16 16.29 -5.46
CA THR A 169 -8.42 17.17 -4.53
C THR A 169 -6.90 17.06 -4.66
N GLY A 170 -6.38 15.99 -5.24
CA GLY A 170 -4.96 15.65 -5.26
C GLY A 170 -4.38 15.30 -3.88
N LYS A 171 -5.26 15.12 -2.86
CA LYS A 171 -4.83 14.85 -1.48
C LYS A 171 -5.04 13.38 -1.16
N GLY A 172 -3.96 12.73 -0.75
CA GLY A 172 -3.98 11.44 -0.10
C GLY A 172 -4.11 11.56 1.41
N MET A 173 -4.06 10.44 2.10
CA MET A 173 -3.91 10.41 3.54
C MET A 173 -2.59 11.10 3.90
N LEU A 174 -2.68 12.19 4.67
CA LEU A 174 -1.49 12.81 5.23
C LEU A 174 -1.11 11.97 6.46
N TYR A 175 -0.11 11.12 6.31
CA TYR A 175 0.65 10.72 7.48
C TYR A 175 1.21 11.99 8.09
N ASP A 176 0.86 12.26 9.35
CA ASP A 176 1.28 13.46 10.05
C ASP A 176 2.77 13.68 9.83
N VAL A 177 3.12 14.83 9.24
CA VAL A 177 4.50 15.21 8.88
C VAL A 177 5.43 15.16 10.10
N HIS A 178 4.88 15.09 11.30
CA HIS A 178 5.61 14.89 12.56
C HIS A 178 6.31 13.52 12.65
N PHE A 179 6.01 12.58 11.76
CA PHE A 179 6.78 11.34 11.63
C PHE A 179 8.24 11.63 11.20
N TRP A 180 8.43 12.67 10.41
CA TRP A 180 9.72 13.09 9.91
C TRP A 180 10.20 14.31 10.70
N LYS A 181 10.87 14.08 11.84
CA LYS A 181 11.44 15.16 12.67
C LYS A 181 12.53 15.97 11.96
N ASN A 182 13.04 15.47 10.85
CA ASN A 182 14.13 16.08 10.11
C ASN A 182 13.72 16.28 8.65
N ASP A 183 14.28 17.28 8.01
CA ASP A 183 14.13 17.48 6.57
C ASP A 183 14.69 16.24 5.84
N ILE A 184 13.81 15.56 5.10
CA ILE A 184 14.12 14.33 4.37
C ILE A 184 15.33 14.54 3.43
N CYS A 185 15.42 15.74 2.82
CA CYS A 185 16.48 16.06 1.87
C CYS A 185 17.90 16.09 2.50
N ASN A 186 18.00 16.20 3.82
CA ASN A 186 19.26 16.35 4.54
C ASN A 186 19.58 15.19 5.49
N SER A 187 18.80 14.10 5.45
CA SER A 187 18.96 12.97 6.39
C SER A 187 20.36 12.36 6.34
N THR A 188 20.93 12.17 5.16
CA THR A 188 22.29 11.60 5.01
C THR A 188 23.34 12.52 5.60
N GLU A 189 23.25 13.83 5.36
CA GLU A 189 24.16 14.82 5.92
C GLU A 189 24.05 14.87 7.46
N LEU A 190 22.83 14.84 7.99
CA LEU A 190 22.58 14.82 9.43
C LEU A 190 23.14 13.54 10.10
N ILE A 191 23.01 12.39 9.45
CA ILE A 191 23.61 11.13 9.93
C ILE A 191 25.13 11.24 9.93
N TYR A 192 25.70 11.71 8.83
CA TYR A 192 27.14 11.89 8.71
C TYR A 192 27.69 12.84 9.80
N GLN A 193 27.06 13.99 9.99
CA GLN A 193 27.44 14.95 11.04
C GLN A 193 27.33 14.35 12.43
N LYS A 194 26.29 13.56 12.73
CA LYS A 194 26.17 12.88 14.02
C LYS A 194 27.23 11.81 14.22
N MET A 195 27.60 11.08 13.20
CA MET A 195 28.64 10.03 13.28
C MET A 195 30.04 10.63 13.45
N THR A 196 30.32 11.78 12.82
CA THR A 196 31.64 12.42 12.86
C THR A 196 31.84 13.31 14.10
N ASN A 197 30.73 13.80 14.70
CA ASN A 197 30.78 14.67 15.89
C ASN A 197 30.56 13.91 17.20
N GLN A 198 30.49 12.58 17.21
CA GLN A 198 30.50 11.83 18.45
C GLN A 198 31.92 11.83 19.02
N PRO A 199 32.14 12.31 20.26
CA PRO A 199 33.42 12.13 20.92
C PRO A 199 33.70 10.64 21.06
N CYS A 200 34.89 10.20 20.67
CA CYS A 200 35.36 8.86 21.00
C CYS A 200 35.36 8.73 22.51
N GLU A 201 34.40 8.06 23.08
CA GLU A 201 34.49 7.58 24.48
C GLU A 201 35.53 6.48 24.51
N HIS A 202 36.66 6.78 25.12
CA HIS A 202 37.71 5.83 25.46
C HIS A 202 37.41 5.13 26.78
#